data_f30f7041d3b501dd3f5c32798dc50f1c
#
_entry.id   f30f7041d3b501dd3f5c32798dc50f1c
#
_cell.length_a   1.000
_cell.length_b   1.000
_cell.length_c   1.000
_cell.angle_alpha   90.00
_cell.angle_beta   90.00
_cell.angle_gamma   90.00
#
_symmetry.space_group_name_H-M   'P 1'
#
loop_
_entity.id
_entity.type
_entity.pdbx_description
1 polymer ?
#
loop_
_entity_poly.entity_id
_entity_poly.type
_entity_poly.pdbx_seq_one_letter_code
_entity_poly.pdbx_strand_id
1 'polypeptide(L)'
;LSSSKIVLVLGGVRSGKSRFGQDLAWELGGDDVLFVATAESRDDEMARRIENHRQDRPASWLTLEQPLGVGEAIASSAACRSLILLDCLTLLVSNVLLQHHDDFTAAEARMRAEIARLIETVQHRNMTLVVVSGEVGMGVVPESSLGRQFRDLLGWANQSLARHAAATYLMVAGIPVNVARIASTVTHAASDLRSTIETGVNA
;
A
#
# COMPACT_ATOMS: atom_id res chain seq x y z
N LEU A 1 -13.15 1.19 -20.77
CA LEU A 1 -12.63 0.76 -19.48
C LEU A 1 -11.57 1.79 -19.06
N SER A 2 -11.82 2.57 -18.01
CA SER A 2 -10.83 3.49 -17.44
C SER A 2 -9.60 2.68 -17.02
N SER A 3 -8.41 3.04 -17.50
CA SER A 3 -7.16 2.40 -17.06
C SER A 3 -6.98 2.68 -15.58
N SER A 4 -6.61 1.66 -14.79
CA SER A 4 -6.31 1.84 -13.38
C SER A 4 -5.17 2.86 -13.20
N LYS A 5 -5.32 3.76 -12.24
CA LYS A 5 -4.33 4.76 -11.86
C LYS A 5 -3.75 4.49 -10.46
N ILE A 6 -3.82 3.24 -10.01
CA ILE A 6 -3.29 2.84 -8.70
C ILE A 6 -1.89 2.26 -8.90
N VAL A 7 -0.94 2.72 -8.10
CA VAL A 7 0.42 2.16 -8.00
C VAL A 7 0.66 1.71 -6.57
N LEU A 8 1.06 0.45 -6.39
CA LEU A 8 1.38 -0.13 -5.10
C LEU A 8 2.90 -0.27 -4.94
N VAL A 9 3.44 0.27 -3.85
CA VAL A 9 4.86 0.21 -3.50
C VAL A 9 5.03 -0.61 -2.23
N LEU A 10 5.53 -1.82 -2.36
CA LEU A 10 5.75 -2.78 -1.29
C LEU A 10 7.22 -2.83 -0.86
N GLY A 11 7.48 -3.29 0.34
CA GLY A 11 8.84 -3.58 0.79
C GLY A 11 8.99 -3.69 2.29
N GLY A 12 10.07 -4.28 2.73
CA GLY A 12 10.44 -4.44 4.13
C GLY A 12 10.77 -3.11 4.83
N VAL A 13 11.05 -3.17 6.12
CA VAL A 13 11.55 -2.02 6.89
C VAL A 13 12.84 -1.50 6.25
N ARG A 14 12.97 -0.18 6.13
CA ARG A 14 14.13 0.51 5.54
C ARG A 14 14.50 0.09 4.11
N SER A 15 13.56 -0.46 3.34
CA SER A 15 13.77 -0.83 1.94
C SER A 15 13.82 0.34 0.95
N GLY A 16 13.52 1.57 1.39
CA GLY A 16 13.45 2.76 0.53
C GLY A 16 12.07 3.06 -0.05
N LYS A 17 11.02 2.31 0.33
CA LYS A 17 9.67 2.44 -0.25
C LYS A 17 9.03 3.83 -0.10
N SER A 18 9.14 4.48 1.07
CA SER A 18 8.57 5.82 1.27
C SER A 18 9.26 6.85 0.39
N ARG A 19 10.59 6.79 0.28
CA ARG A 19 11.34 7.67 -0.61
C ARG A 19 10.96 7.45 -2.06
N PHE A 20 10.94 6.20 -2.52
CA PHE A 20 10.52 5.89 -3.88
C PHE A 20 9.07 6.33 -4.15
N GLY A 21 8.15 6.13 -3.20
CA GLY A 21 6.77 6.60 -3.30
C GLY A 21 6.67 8.12 -3.45
N GLN A 22 7.47 8.89 -2.70
CA GLN A 22 7.53 10.34 -2.79
C GLN A 22 8.14 10.80 -4.12
N ASP A 23 9.27 10.23 -4.53
CA ASP A 23 9.91 10.55 -5.80
C ASP A 23 8.95 10.25 -6.99
N LEU A 24 8.25 9.12 -6.95
CA LEU A 24 7.25 8.77 -7.95
C LEU A 24 6.05 9.72 -7.95
N ALA A 25 5.57 10.12 -6.78
CA ALA A 25 4.47 11.08 -6.66
C ALA A 25 4.87 12.45 -7.19
N TRP A 26 6.11 12.87 -6.97
CA TRP A 26 6.67 14.11 -7.53
C TRP A 26 6.74 14.06 -9.05
N GLU A 27 7.28 12.99 -9.63
CA GLU A 27 7.40 12.82 -11.08
C GLU A 27 6.02 12.79 -11.80
N LEU A 28 5.01 12.23 -11.14
CA LEU A 28 3.67 12.09 -11.73
C LEU A 28 2.74 13.29 -11.46
N GLY A 29 2.89 13.99 -10.33
CA GLY A 29 1.96 15.01 -9.87
C GLY A 29 2.60 16.38 -9.61
N GLY A 30 3.93 16.47 -9.53
CA GLY A 30 4.62 17.73 -9.22
C GLY A 30 4.09 18.31 -7.91
N ASP A 31 3.57 19.53 -7.98
CA ASP A 31 2.98 20.25 -6.84
C ASP A 31 1.53 19.84 -6.54
N ASP A 32 0.88 19.09 -7.44
CA ASP A 32 -0.55 18.73 -7.33
C ASP A 32 -0.77 17.40 -6.60
N VAL A 33 -0.15 17.26 -5.43
CA VAL A 33 -0.18 16.04 -4.60
C VAL A 33 -0.88 16.29 -3.28
N LEU A 34 -1.78 15.36 -2.89
CA LEU A 34 -2.29 15.20 -1.53
C LEU A 34 -1.53 14.04 -0.85
N PHE A 35 -0.71 14.39 0.11
CA PHE A 35 -0.06 13.41 0.99
C PHE A 35 -1.01 13.01 2.11
N VAL A 36 -1.37 11.73 2.17
CA VAL A 36 -2.22 11.18 3.24
C VAL A 36 -1.35 10.40 4.21
N ALA A 37 -1.22 10.94 5.43
CA ALA A 37 -0.48 10.32 6.52
C ALA A 37 -1.43 9.53 7.41
N THR A 38 -1.13 8.25 7.62
CA THR A 38 -1.91 7.36 8.50
C THR A 38 -1.27 7.14 9.86
N ALA A 39 -0.10 7.73 10.10
CA ALA A 39 0.60 7.61 11.37
C ALA A 39 -0.13 8.41 12.47
N GLU A 40 -0.24 7.79 13.64
CA GLU A 40 -0.62 8.45 14.90
C GLU A 40 0.61 8.58 15.79
N SER A 41 0.78 9.76 16.40
CA SER A 41 1.83 9.98 17.39
C SER A 41 1.42 9.36 18.74
N ARG A 42 1.79 8.09 18.95
CA ARG A 42 1.47 7.36 20.17
C ARG A 42 2.59 7.38 21.20
N ASP A 43 3.81 7.71 20.76
CA ASP A 43 5.00 7.82 21.59
C ASP A 43 6.00 8.82 20.96
N ASP A 44 7.04 9.17 21.73
CA ASP A 44 8.07 10.13 21.32
C ASP A 44 8.91 9.65 20.14
N GLU A 45 9.07 8.34 19.94
CA GLU A 45 9.79 7.78 18.80
C GLU A 45 8.98 7.99 17.52
N MET A 46 7.68 7.67 17.58
CA MET A 46 6.78 7.86 16.44
C MET A 46 6.61 9.35 16.12
N ALA A 47 6.51 10.21 17.14
CA ALA A 47 6.46 11.67 16.94
C ALA A 47 7.67 12.19 16.15
N ARG A 48 8.88 11.75 16.51
CA ARG A 48 10.12 12.11 15.79
C ARG A 48 10.13 11.56 14.36
N ARG A 49 9.63 10.36 14.14
CA ARG A 49 9.53 9.78 12.78
C ARG A 49 8.57 10.58 11.91
N ILE A 50 7.40 10.94 12.44
CA ILE A 50 6.41 11.78 11.73
C ILE A 50 7.03 13.12 11.37
N GLU A 51 7.72 13.77 12.29
CA GLU A 51 8.35 15.07 12.05
C GLU A 51 9.45 14.99 10.98
N ASN A 52 10.32 13.99 11.02
CA ASN A 52 11.32 13.78 9.98
C ASN A 52 10.66 13.56 8.61
N HIS A 53 9.60 12.76 8.54
CA HIS A 53 8.85 12.56 7.30
C HIS A 53 8.13 13.82 6.80
N ARG A 54 7.76 14.73 7.71
CA ARG A 54 7.21 16.05 7.32
C ARG A 54 8.25 16.93 6.67
N GLN A 55 9.47 16.96 7.22
CA GLN A 55 10.57 17.80 6.71
C GLN A 55 11.06 17.35 5.32
N ASP A 56 10.93 16.06 5.00
CA ASP A 56 11.33 15.51 3.71
C ASP A 56 10.31 15.76 2.59
N ARG A 57 9.13 16.36 2.90
CA ARG A 57 8.07 16.59 1.91
C ARG A 57 8.23 17.93 1.22
N PRO A 58 7.90 18.03 -0.08
CA PRO A 58 7.78 19.33 -0.73
C PRO A 58 6.75 20.23 -0.03
N ALA A 59 7.11 21.49 0.21
CA ALA A 59 6.24 22.46 0.92
C ALA A 59 4.94 22.78 0.14
N SER A 60 4.91 22.51 -1.17
CA SER A 60 3.75 22.68 -2.04
C SER A 60 2.68 21.61 -1.86
N TRP A 61 3.03 20.46 -1.31
CA TRP A 61 2.08 19.36 -1.12
C TRP A 61 1.11 19.66 0.02
N LEU A 62 -0.16 19.34 -0.20
CA LEU A 62 -1.13 19.32 0.89
C LEU A 62 -0.95 18.04 1.71
N THR A 63 -1.06 18.16 3.02
CA THR A 63 -1.03 17.02 3.95
C THR A 63 -2.38 16.84 4.61
N LEU A 64 -2.89 15.61 4.57
CA LEU A 64 -4.05 15.14 5.32
C LEU A 64 -3.59 14.07 6.31
N GLU A 65 -3.70 14.36 7.60
CA GLU A 65 -3.45 13.37 8.66
C GLU A 65 -4.74 12.61 8.93
N GLN A 66 -4.79 11.36 8.46
CA GLN A 66 -6.01 10.56 8.50
C GLN A 66 -5.68 9.12 8.86
N PRO A 67 -5.70 8.76 10.14
CA PRO A 67 -5.36 7.41 10.60
C PRO A 67 -6.40 6.34 10.22
N LEU A 68 -7.66 6.73 10.02
CA LEU A 68 -8.80 5.87 9.69
C LEU A 68 -9.76 6.60 8.77
N GLY A 69 -10.60 5.88 8.01
CA GLY A 69 -11.60 6.50 7.14
C GLY A 69 -10.98 7.26 5.95
N VAL A 70 -9.83 6.78 5.46
CA VAL A 70 -9.03 7.48 4.43
C VAL A 70 -9.84 7.75 3.16
N GLY A 71 -10.53 6.74 2.63
CA GLY A 71 -11.32 6.88 1.42
C GLY A 71 -12.44 7.92 1.56
N GLU A 72 -13.10 7.97 2.73
CA GLU A 72 -14.15 8.94 3.03
C GLU A 72 -13.59 10.35 3.20
N ALA A 73 -12.47 10.48 3.91
CA ALA A 73 -11.81 11.77 4.11
C ALA A 73 -11.35 12.38 2.77
N ILE A 74 -10.81 11.57 1.86
CA ILE A 74 -10.47 12.01 0.51
C ILE A 74 -11.74 12.39 -0.26
N ALA A 75 -12.82 11.59 -0.16
CA ALA A 75 -14.08 11.89 -0.83
C ALA A 75 -14.72 13.20 -0.35
N SER A 76 -14.57 13.53 0.93
CA SER A 76 -15.15 14.73 1.55
C SER A 76 -14.23 15.95 1.42
N SER A 77 -12.96 15.75 1.06
CA SER A 77 -11.98 16.82 0.98
C SER A 77 -12.31 17.78 -0.18
N ALA A 78 -12.39 19.06 0.13
CA ALA A 78 -12.46 20.14 -0.87
C ALA A 78 -11.12 20.34 -1.60
N ALA A 79 -10.04 19.79 -1.07
CA ALA A 79 -8.71 19.84 -1.68
C ALA A 79 -8.60 18.78 -2.78
N CYS A 80 -9.19 19.05 -3.94
CA CYS A 80 -9.02 18.23 -5.14
C CYS A 80 -7.58 18.33 -5.62
N ARG A 81 -6.81 17.25 -5.48
CA ARG A 81 -5.51 17.05 -6.10
C ARG A 81 -5.58 15.89 -7.08
N SER A 82 -4.83 15.97 -8.15
CA SER A 82 -4.85 14.91 -9.18
C SER A 82 -4.15 13.62 -8.72
N LEU A 83 -3.24 13.73 -7.75
CA LEU A 83 -2.49 12.61 -7.20
C LEU A 83 -2.60 12.54 -5.67
N ILE A 84 -2.79 11.32 -5.18
CA ILE A 84 -2.77 10.97 -3.76
C ILE A 84 -1.56 10.08 -3.50
N LEU A 85 -0.76 10.43 -2.49
CA LEU A 85 0.26 9.55 -1.92
C LEU A 85 -0.18 9.12 -0.52
N LEU A 86 -0.53 7.85 -0.35
CA LEU A 86 -0.86 7.25 0.94
C LEU A 86 0.38 6.62 1.58
N ASP A 87 0.90 7.18 2.64
CA ASP A 87 2.00 6.64 3.45
C ASP A 87 1.61 6.55 4.94
N CYS A 88 1.18 5.34 5.40
CA CYS A 88 1.20 4.09 4.67
C CYS A 88 -0.01 3.17 5.01
N LEU A 89 -0.30 2.23 4.13
CA LEU A 89 -1.31 1.20 4.37
C LEU A 89 -1.00 0.35 5.61
N THR A 90 0.27 0.13 5.89
CA THR A 90 0.75 -0.65 7.05
C THR A 90 0.22 -0.08 8.37
N LEU A 91 0.30 1.24 8.55
CA LEU A 91 -0.20 1.90 9.74
C LEU A 91 -1.73 1.98 9.75
N LEU A 92 -2.37 2.16 8.59
CA LEU A 92 -3.82 2.08 8.49
C LEU A 92 -4.35 0.72 8.99
N VAL A 93 -3.74 -0.39 8.55
CA VAL A 93 -4.08 -1.75 9.04
C VAL A 93 -3.85 -1.86 10.54
N SER A 94 -2.73 -1.35 11.06
CA SER A 94 -2.43 -1.33 12.49
C SER A 94 -3.50 -0.55 13.28
N ASN A 95 -3.90 0.62 12.80
CA ASN A 95 -4.90 1.45 13.46
C ASN A 95 -6.27 0.76 13.50
N VAL A 96 -6.69 0.13 12.39
CA VAL A 96 -7.93 -0.65 12.34
C VAL A 96 -7.91 -1.81 13.32
N LEU A 97 -6.82 -2.58 13.38
CA LEU A 97 -6.69 -3.69 14.33
C LEU A 97 -6.70 -3.23 15.78
N LEU A 98 -6.04 -2.13 16.10
CA LEU A 98 -6.02 -1.61 17.46
C LEU A 98 -7.36 -1.02 17.90
N GLN A 99 -8.14 -0.49 16.97
CA GLN A 99 -9.50 -0.02 17.22
C GLN A 99 -10.46 -1.20 17.52
N HIS A 100 -10.20 -2.37 16.93
CA HIS A 100 -11.02 -3.58 17.05
C HIS A 100 -10.24 -4.74 17.70
N HIS A 101 -9.40 -4.44 18.72
CA HIS A 101 -8.42 -5.40 19.26
C HIS A 101 -9.04 -6.70 19.81
N ASP A 102 -10.30 -6.67 20.22
CA ASP A 102 -11.04 -7.83 20.78
C ASP A 102 -11.91 -8.54 19.70
N ASP A 103 -12.05 -7.98 18.52
CA ASP A 103 -12.90 -8.53 17.45
C ASP A 103 -12.21 -8.45 16.08
N PHE A 104 -11.48 -9.50 15.75
CA PHE A 104 -10.78 -9.59 14.46
C PHE A 104 -11.75 -9.59 13.27
N THR A 105 -12.96 -10.15 13.42
CA THR A 105 -13.96 -10.16 12.34
C THR A 105 -14.42 -8.74 12.02
N ALA A 106 -14.65 -7.91 13.04
CA ALA A 106 -14.96 -6.51 12.86
C ALA A 106 -13.80 -5.73 12.23
N ALA A 107 -12.55 -6.00 12.66
CA ALA A 107 -11.36 -5.41 12.06
C ALA A 107 -11.25 -5.75 10.56
N GLU A 108 -11.46 -7.02 10.20
CA GLU A 108 -11.45 -7.48 8.82
C GLU A 108 -12.54 -6.80 7.98
N ALA A 109 -13.77 -6.76 8.48
CA ALA A 109 -14.88 -6.09 7.81
C ALA A 109 -14.61 -4.59 7.62
N ARG A 110 -14.07 -3.92 8.65
CA ARG A 110 -13.68 -2.52 8.56
C ARG A 110 -12.59 -2.28 7.52
N MET A 111 -11.54 -3.11 7.50
CA MET A 111 -10.46 -2.96 6.52
C MET A 111 -10.95 -3.20 5.08
N ARG A 112 -11.86 -4.16 4.89
CA ARG A 112 -12.51 -4.38 3.58
C ARG A 112 -13.27 -3.14 3.10
N ALA A 113 -14.01 -2.50 3.98
CA ALA A 113 -14.73 -1.25 3.68
C ALA A 113 -13.78 -0.09 3.37
N GLU A 114 -12.67 0.04 4.13
CA GLU A 114 -11.64 1.06 3.87
C GLU A 114 -11.03 0.93 2.46
N ILE A 115 -10.59 -0.28 2.09
CA ILE A 115 -9.99 -0.52 0.77
C ILE A 115 -11.01 -0.29 -0.35
N ALA A 116 -12.23 -0.80 -0.20
CA ALA A 116 -13.28 -0.62 -1.20
C ALA A 116 -13.59 0.87 -1.41
N ARG A 117 -13.76 1.62 -0.33
CA ARG A 117 -14.05 3.05 -0.39
C ARG A 117 -12.91 3.86 -0.98
N LEU A 118 -11.66 3.51 -0.66
CA LEU A 118 -10.48 4.16 -1.22
C LEU A 118 -10.40 3.96 -2.75
N ILE A 119 -10.57 2.72 -3.22
CA ILE A 119 -10.57 2.38 -4.65
C ILE A 119 -11.70 3.10 -5.37
N GLU A 120 -12.92 3.03 -4.85
CA GLU A 120 -14.10 3.70 -5.41
C GLU A 120 -13.87 5.21 -5.53
N THR A 121 -13.39 5.87 -4.48
CA THR A 121 -13.14 7.31 -4.47
C THR A 121 -12.13 7.73 -5.54
N VAL A 122 -11.03 7.00 -5.65
CA VAL A 122 -9.97 7.26 -6.63
C VAL A 122 -10.47 7.08 -8.06
N GLN A 123 -11.27 6.04 -8.31
CA GLN A 123 -11.85 5.78 -9.63
C GLN A 123 -12.89 6.83 -10.02
N HIS A 124 -13.83 7.14 -9.12
CA HIS A 124 -14.87 8.14 -9.37
C HIS A 124 -14.31 9.54 -9.63
N ARG A 125 -13.27 9.93 -8.89
CA ARG A 125 -12.62 11.24 -9.05
C ARG A 125 -11.54 11.26 -10.12
N ASN A 126 -11.28 10.13 -10.77
CA ASN A 126 -10.24 9.97 -11.79
C ASN A 126 -8.83 10.40 -11.32
N MET A 127 -8.52 10.16 -10.03
CA MET A 127 -7.25 10.51 -9.39
C MET A 127 -6.21 9.41 -9.59
N THR A 128 -4.94 9.78 -9.49
CA THR A 128 -3.84 8.81 -9.37
C THR A 128 -3.59 8.52 -7.90
N LEU A 129 -3.42 7.26 -7.53
CA LEU A 129 -3.13 6.83 -6.16
C LEU A 129 -1.82 6.06 -6.11
N VAL A 130 -0.86 6.57 -5.35
CA VAL A 130 0.36 5.84 -4.97
C VAL A 130 0.20 5.39 -3.52
N VAL A 131 0.29 4.10 -3.27
CA VAL A 131 0.17 3.50 -1.93
C VAL A 131 1.50 2.91 -1.51
N VAL A 132 2.03 3.38 -0.38
CA VAL A 132 3.18 2.78 0.28
C VAL A 132 2.70 1.75 1.30
N SER A 133 3.23 0.52 1.23
CA SER A 133 2.85 -0.56 2.15
C SER A 133 4.04 -1.43 2.54
N GLY A 134 3.99 -2.00 3.73
CA GLY A 134 4.95 -2.99 4.18
C GLY A 134 4.69 -4.37 3.56
N GLU A 135 5.77 -5.13 3.36
CA GLU A 135 5.71 -6.57 3.15
C GLU A 135 6.24 -7.27 4.40
N VAL A 136 5.37 -8.01 5.09
CA VAL A 136 5.68 -8.67 6.37
C VAL A 136 5.46 -10.18 6.33
N GLY A 137 4.96 -10.70 5.21
CA GLY A 137 4.62 -12.12 5.05
C GLY A 137 5.82 -13.04 4.84
N MET A 138 6.97 -12.50 4.41
CA MET A 138 8.18 -13.27 4.11
C MET A 138 9.03 -13.61 5.35
N GLY A 139 8.65 -13.13 6.54
CA GLY A 139 9.37 -13.37 7.78
C GLY A 139 8.83 -14.56 8.57
N VAL A 140 9.39 -14.75 9.78
CA VAL A 140 8.95 -15.77 10.72
C VAL A 140 7.52 -15.51 11.17
N VAL A 141 6.76 -16.58 11.42
CA VAL A 141 5.38 -16.48 11.94
C VAL A 141 5.41 -15.83 13.32
N PRO A 142 4.67 -14.72 13.54
CA PRO A 142 4.63 -14.07 14.86
C PRO A 142 4.06 -14.98 15.95
N GLU A 143 4.66 -14.93 17.14
CA GLU A 143 4.18 -15.70 18.29
C GLU A 143 2.84 -15.17 18.80
N SER A 144 2.63 -13.84 18.80
CA SER A 144 1.38 -13.23 19.25
C SER A 144 0.25 -13.39 18.24
N SER A 145 -0.96 -13.58 18.73
CA SER A 145 -2.17 -13.62 17.89
C SER A 145 -2.35 -12.33 17.10
N LEU A 146 -2.17 -11.18 17.75
CA LEU A 146 -2.28 -9.87 17.10
C LEU A 146 -1.27 -9.72 15.94
N GLY A 147 -0.04 -10.19 16.13
CA GLY A 147 0.97 -10.16 15.07
C GLY A 147 0.58 -11.02 13.86
N ARG A 148 -0.03 -12.18 14.08
CA ARG A 148 -0.54 -13.03 12.99
C ARG A 148 -1.72 -12.37 12.27
N GLN A 149 -2.67 -11.82 13.03
CA GLN A 149 -3.82 -11.08 12.49
C GLN A 149 -3.36 -9.87 11.65
N PHE A 150 -2.38 -9.12 12.15
CA PHE A 150 -1.79 -7.99 11.42
C PHE A 150 -1.17 -8.44 10.08
N ARG A 151 -0.35 -9.51 10.12
CA ARG A 151 0.28 -10.05 8.92
C ARG A 151 -0.75 -10.51 7.88
N ASP A 152 -1.78 -11.22 8.33
CA ASP A 152 -2.81 -11.76 7.46
C ASP A 152 -3.66 -10.63 6.85
N LEU A 153 -4.06 -9.65 7.66
CA LEU A 153 -4.88 -8.53 7.20
C LEU A 153 -4.11 -7.59 6.26
N LEU A 154 -2.82 -7.33 6.54
CA LEU A 154 -1.98 -6.54 5.65
C LEU A 154 -1.73 -7.26 4.32
N GLY A 155 -1.47 -8.56 4.36
CA GLY A 155 -1.32 -9.38 3.15
C GLY A 155 -2.59 -9.36 2.30
N TRP A 156 -3.75 -9.50 2.92
CA TRP A 156 -5.04 -9.38 2.23
C TRP A 156 -5.24 -7.98 1.60
N ALA A 157 -4.93 -6.91 2.34
CA ALA A 157 -5.05 -5.54 1.85
C ALA A 157 -4.12 -5.26 0.66
N ASN A 158 -2.86 -5.72 0.76
CA ASN A 158 -1.89 -5.64 -0.32
C ASN A 158 -2.38 -6.36 -1.59
N GLN A 159 -2.88 -7.60 -1.47
CA GLN A 159 -3.45 -8.33 -2.59
C GLN A 159 -4.67 -7.62 -3.20
N SER A 160 -5.52 -7.04 -2.36
CA SER A 160 -6.72 -6.34 -2.80
C SER A 160 -6.39 -5.12 -3.65
N LEU A 161 -5.40 -4.32 -3.22
CA LEU A 161 -4.91 -3.18 -4.00
C LEU A 161 -4.16 -3.62 -5.26
N ALA A 162 -3.33 -4.66 -5.18
CA ALA A 162 -2.57 -5.16 -6.32
C ALA A 162 -3.46 -5.60 -7.49
N ARG A 163 -4.65 -6.19 -7.22
CA ARG A 163 -5.63 -6.55 -8.25
C ARG A 163 -6.17 -5.34 -9.03
N HIS A 164 -6.11 -4.14 -8.45
CA HIS A 164 -6.58 -2.90 -9.05
C HIS A 164 -5.42 -2.00 -9.48
N ALA A 165 -4.18 -2.40 -9.26
CA ALA A 165 -3.01 -1.59 -9.55
C ALA A 165 -2.59 -1.70 -11.03
N ALA A 166 -2.22 -0.56 -11.62
CA ALA A 166 -1.55 -0.50 -12.93
C ALA A 166 -0.09 -0.97 -12.82
N ALA A 167 0.54 -0.78 -11.66
CA ALA A 167 1.89 -1.25 -11.38
C ALA A 167 2.04 -1.60 -9.90
N THR A 168 2.82 -2.66 -9.63
CA THR A 168 3.20 -3.05 -8.27
C THR A 168 4.72 -3.17 -8.21
N TYR A 169 5.34 -2.39 -7.33
CA TYR A 169 6.78 -2.40 -7.10
C TYR A 169 7.10 -3.08 -5.77
N LEU A 170 8.10 -3.95 -5.79
CA LEU A 170 8.74 -4.48 -4.58
C LEU A 170 10.10 -3.81 -4.41
N MET A 171 10.28 -3.13 -3.28
CA MET A 171 11.53 -2.45 -2.93
C MET A 171 12.48 -3.40 -2.23
N VAL A 172 13.64 -3.62 -2.83
CA VAL A 172 14.73 -4.43 -2.27
C VAL A 172 16.00 -3.57 -2.22
N ALA A 173 16.50 -3.26 -1.02
CA ALA A 173 17.73 -2.48 -0.83
C ALA A 173 17.77 -1.15 -1.62
N GLY A 174 16.66 -0.45 -1.66
CA GLY A 174 16.50 0.82 -2.41
C GLY A 174 16.20 0.65 -3.90
N ILE A 175 16.18 -0.57 -4.42
CA ILE A 175 15.95 -0.86 -5.85
C ILE A 175 14.48 -1.23 -6.07
N PRO A 176 13.72 -0.49 -6.93
CA PRO A 176 12.36 -0.84 -7.28
C PRO A 176 12.31 -1.95 -8.32
N VAL A 177 11.64 -3.05 -8.00
CA VAL A 177 11.35 -4.15 -8.95
C VAL A 177 9.88 -4.12 -9.30
N ASN A 178 9.52 -3.89 -10.55
CA ASN A 178 8.12 -3.96 -11.00
C ASN A 178 7.71 -5.43 -11.14
N VAL A 179 7.11 -5.98 -10.07
CA VAL A 179 6.71 -7.39 -10.03
C VAL A 179 5.58 -7.74 -11.00
N ALA A 180 4.74 -6.77 -11.34
CA ALA A 180 3.67 -7.00 -12.31
C ALA A 180 4.21 -7.27 -13.73
N ARG A 181 5.41 -6.77 -14.08
CA ARG A 181 6.05 -7.01 -15.37
C ARG A 181 6.72 -8.38 -15.50
N ILE A 182 7.04 -9.01 -14.38
CA ILE A 182 7.67 -10.34 -14.33
C ILE A 182 6.70 -11.42 -13.84
N ALA A 183 5.46 -11.04 -13.56
CA ALA A 183 4.44 -11.97 -13.06
C ALA A 183 4.03 -12.96 -14.16
N SER A 184 3.94 -14.24 -13.79
CA SER A 184 3.34 -15.27 -14.62
C SER A 184 1.88 -15.49 -14.25
N THR A 185 1.03 -15.67 -15.25
CA THR A 185 -0.33 -16.18 -15.00
C THR A 185 -0.30 -17.67 -14.67
N VAL A 186 -1.30 -18.16 -13.95
CA VAL A 186 -1.41 -19.59 -13.64
C VAL A 186 -1.41 -20.44 -14.93
N THR A 187 -2.09 -19.97 -15.98
CA THR A 187 -2.13 -20.64 -17.28
C THR A 187 -0.76 -20.72 -17.93
N HIS A 188 0.02 -19.63 -17.89
CA HIS A 188 1.37 -19.59 -18.46
C HIS A 188 2.32 -20.50 -17.68
N ALA A 189 2.32 -20.38 -16.34
CA ALA A 189 3.11 -21.27 -15.48
C ALA A 189 2.77 -22.75 -15.66
N ALA A 190 1.49 -23.10 -15.80
CA ALA A 190 1.07 -24.47 -16.08
C ALA A 190 1.52 -24.96 -17.46
N SER A 191 1.52 -24.10 -18.48
CA SER A 191 2.01 -24.44 -19.82
C SER A 191 3.52 -24.73 -19.81
N ASP A 192 4.29 -23.87 -19.15
CA ASP A 192 5.75 -24.03 -19.03
C ASP A 192 6.11 -25.34 -18.32
N LEU A 193 5.40 -25.65 -17.22
CA LEU A 193 5.60 -26.90 -16.48
C LEU A 193 5.24 -28.13 -17.30
N ARG A 194 4.15 -28.13 -18.07
CA ARG A 194 3.76 -29.24 -18.94
C ARG A 194 4.83 -29.48 -19.99
N SER A 195 5.32 -28.46 -20.66
CA SER A 195 6.39 -28.59 -21.65
C SER A 195 7.66 -29.19 -21.05
N THR A 196 8.03 -28.78 -19.83
CA THR A 196 9.21 -29.31 -19.12
C THR A 196 9.03 -30.79 -18.73
N ILE A 197 7.84 -31.18 -18.27
CA ILE A 197 7.53 -32.57 -17.89
C ILE A 197 7.50 -33.46 -19.14
N GLU A 198 6.89 -33.02 -20.24
CA GLU A 198 6.76 -33.79 -21.49
C GLU A 198 8.09 -33.99 -22.23
N THR A 199 9.00 -33.00 -22.18
CA THR A 199 10.30 -33.08 -22.83
C THR A 199 11.31 -33.96 -22.10
N GLY A 200 10.99 -34.44 -20.89
CA GLY A 200 11.80 -35.42 -20.17
C GLY A 200 13.25 -34.98 -19.93
N VAL A 201 13.50 -33.68 -19.78
CA VAL A 201 14.85 -33.18 -19.55
C VAL A 201 15.27 -33.55 -18.14
N ASN A 202 15.89 -34.70 -18.02
CA ASN A 202 16.74 -35.07 -16.92
C ASN A 202 17.95 -34.09 -16.90
N ALA A 203 18.01 -33.26 -15.89
CA ALA A 203 19.24 -32.55 -15.56
C ALA A 203 20.17 -33.48 -14.78
#